data_8d75999874d02d753c395a702697ce86
#
_entry.id   8d75999874d02d753c395a702697ce86
#
_cell.length_a   1.000
_cell.length_b   1.000
_cell.length_c   1.000
_cell.angle_alpha   90.00
_cell.angle_beta   90.00
_cell.angle_gamma   90.00
#
_symmetry.space_group_name_H-M   'P 1'
#
loop_
_entity.id
_entity.type
_entity.pdbx_description
1 polymer ?
#
loop_
_entity_poly.entity_id
_entity_poly.type
_entity_poly.pdbx_seq_one_letter_code
_entity_poly.pdbx_strand_id
1 'polypeptide(L)'
;MKLYYLALTSLLISMILYSCENEIPGEPEVPVWPEGLVMKVSIIGDSYSTFEGWSNRDMEGNPNNYFVYYPHMGNTDVTSVEKTWWYMLCQKPEFELEISNSYSGSVVSNTHYNGIDVTGTDLSFTNRVGTNSNGIDYNGSPDIILVFGGTNDCWAEVELGDYVHKNWSYADLRCFRPAFSKLLASLKTHYPDAIIYNITNSGTDGVPGLTKSYAKSIQKVCDYYDITNIVLEDIEKTDAHPTYAGMQKICEQVYSVLRSTVLSVAK
;
A
#
# COMPACT_ATOMS: atom_id res chain seq x y z
N MET A 1 -75.14 -70.88 20.65
CA MET A 1 -73.83 -70.78 19.93
C MET A 1 -73.89 -69.58 18.99
N LYS A 2 -73.34 -68.48 19.37
CA LYS A 2 -73.30 -67.28 18.57
C LYS A 2 -71.83 -66.98 18.24
N LEU A 3 -71.51 -67.03 16.93
CA LEU A 3 -70.20 -66.56 16.37
C LEU A 3 -70.20 -65.06 16.27
N TYR A 4 -69.21 -64.42 16.86
CA TYR A 4 -68.96 -62.98 16.65
C TYR A 4 -67.82 -62.88 15.66
N TYR A 5 -68.13 -62.24 14.51
CA TYR A 5 -67.12 -61.80 13.55
C TYR A 5 -66.48 -60.50 14.04
N LEU A 6 -65.18 -60.53 14.29
CA LEU A 6 -64.38 -59.30 14.51
C LEU A 6 -63.93 -58.80 13.13
N ALA A 7 -64.38 -57.62 12.74
CA ALA A 7 -63.86 -56.92 11.58
C ALA A 7 -62.64 -56.13 12.00
N LEU A 8 -61.45 -56.53 11.47
CA LEU A 8 -60.23 -55.71 11.59
C LEU A 8 -60.29 -54.61 10.52
N THR A 9 -60.45 -53.35 10.96
CA THR A 9 -60.19 -52.17 10.13
C THR A 9 -58.73 -51.82 10.23
N SER A 10 -57.96 -52.10 9.18
CA SER A 10 -56.57 -51.62 9.06
C SER A 10 -56.55 -50.13 8.75
N LEU A 11 -56.10 -49.36 9.70
CA LEU A 11 -55.86 -47.92 9.55
C LEU A 11 -54.48 -47.71 8.90
N LEU A 12 -54.44 -47.40 7.62
CA LEU A 12 -53.21 -46.99 6.95
C LEU A 12 -52.90 -45.55 7.36
N ILE A 13 -51.91 -45.42 8.25
CA ILE A 13 -51.32 -44.13 8.58
C ILE A 13 -50.27 -43.86 7.52
N SER A 14 -50.62 -42.94 6.55
CA SER A 14 -49.64 -42.34 5.63
C SER A 14 -48.76 -41.39 6.41
N MET A 15 -47.57 -41.82 6.77
CA MET A 15 -46.51 -40.91 7.21
C MET A 15 -45.98 -40.12 6.01
N ILE A 16 -46.47 -38.89 5.86
CA ILE A 16 -45.84 -37.88 4.98
C ILE A 16 -44.56 -37.47 5.67
N LEU A 17 -43.41 -38.03 5.24
CA LEU A 17 -42.09 -37.52 5.57
C LEU A 17 -41.92 -36.20 4.86
N TYR A 18 -42.14 -35.09 5.59
CA TYR A 18 -41.64 -33.78 5.19
C TYR A 18 -40.13 -33.85 5.37
N SER A 19 -39.40 -34.08 4.29
CA SER A 19 -37.97 -33.77 4.23
C SER A 19 -37.82 -32.25 4.28
N CYS A 20 -37.55 -31.72 5.48
CA CYS A 20 -36.93 -30.40 5.56
C CYS A 20 -35.51 -30.56 5.00
N GLU A 21 -35.34 -30.27 3.73
CA GLU A 21 -34.03 -29.90 3.22
C GLU A 21 -33.65 -28.62 3.94
N ASN A 22 -32.86 -28.74 4.99
CA ASN A 22 -32.10 -27.61 5.52
C ASN A 22 -31.12 -27.26 4.40
N GLU A 23 -31.45 -26.24 3.60
CA GLU A 23 -30.45 -25.56 2.77
C GLU A 23 -29.37 -25.11 3.74
N ILE A 24 -28.22 -25.81 3.71
CA ILE A 24 -27.01 -25.33 4.35
C ILE A 24 -26.75 -24.00 3.65
N PRO A 25 -26.67 -22.86 4.40
CA PRO A 25 -26.33 -21.60 3.77
C PRO A 25 -25.02 -21.85 2.99
N GLY A 26 -25.06 -21.64 1.67
CA GLY A 26 -23.87 -21.81 0.84
C GLY A 26 -22.72 -21.02 1.47
N GLU A 27 -21.51 -21.60 1.49
CA GLU A 27 -20.32 -20.86 1.88
C GLU A 27 -20.37 -19.52 1.13
N PRO A 28 -20.09 -18.39 1.80
CA PRO A 28 -20.09 -17.09 1.13
C PRO A 28 -19.18 -17.20 -0.10
N GLU A 29 -19.74 -16.93 -1.28
CA GLU A 29 -18.97 -16.95 -2.52
C GLU A 29 -17.73 -16.05 -2.33
N VAL A 30 -16.54 -16.63 -2.38
CA VAL A 30 -15.30 -15.87 -2.34
C VAL A 30 -15.26 -15.03 -3.61
N PRO A 31 -15.24 -13.70 -3.52
CA PRO A 31 -15.21 -12.86 -4.70
C PRO A 31 -14.04 -13.25 -5.59
N VAL A 32 -14.32 -13.51 -6.87
CA VAL A 32 -13.32 -13.89 -7.86
C VAL A 32 -12.85 -12.63 -8.58
N TRP A 33 -11.54 -12.49 -8.76
CA TRP A 33 -10.98 -11.39 -9.54
C TRP A 33 -11.52 -11.45 -10.98
N PRO A 34 -11.92 -10.30 -11.56
CA PRO A 34 -12.42 -10.29 -12.95
C PRO A 34 -11.37 -10.85 -13.90
N GLU A 35 -11.77 -11.79 -14.76
CA GLU A 35 -10.86 -12.41 -15.72
C GLU A 35 -10.29 -11.36 -16.68
N GLY A 36 -8.96 -11.36 -16.85
CA GLY A 36 -8.27 -10.44 -17.74
C GLY A 36 -8.07 -9.01 -17.20
N LEU A 37 -8.53 -8.70 -15.98
CA LEU A 37 -8.27 -7.42 -15.37
C LEU A 37 -6.85 -7.42 -14.79
N VAL A 38 -5.97 -6.59 -15.35
CA VAL A 38 -4.63 -6.31 -14.81
C VAL A 38 -4.56 -4.83 -14.48
N MET A 39 -4.18 -4.49 -13.24
CA MET A 39 -4.11 -3.12 -12.76
C MET A 39 -2.66 -2.64 -12.72
N LYS A 40 -2.43 -1.46 -13.29
CA LYS A 40 -1.13 -0.78 -13.32
C LYS A 40 -0.84 -0.14 -11.97
N VAL A 41 0.30 -0.48 -11.40
CA VAL A 41 0.72 -0.02 -10.07
C VAL A 41 1.91 0.91 -10.19
N SER A 42 1.79 2.14 -9.67
CA SER A 42 2.92 3.04 -9.46
C SER A 42 3.23 3.20 -7.98
N ILE A 43 4.52 3.36 -7.69
CA ILE A 43 5.02 3.43 -6.31
C ILE A 43 5.76 4.75 -6.12
N ILE A 44 5.36 5.52 -5.13
CA ILE A 44 6.11 6.67 -4.62
C ILE A 44 6.72 6.24 -3.30
N GLY A 45 8.04 6.05 -3.29
CA GLY A 45 8.70 5.45 -2.14
C GLY A 45 10.03 6.09 -1.75
N ASP A 46 10.56 5.59 -0.64
CA ASP A 46 11.91 5.84 -0.16
C ASP A 46 12.80 4.59 -0.37
N SER A 47 13.86 4.44 0.45
CA SER A 47 14.81 3.32 0.36
C SER A 47 14.18 1.93 0.41
N TYR A 48 13.02 1.76 1.06
CA TYR A 48 12.34 0.47 1.18
C TYR A 48 11.78 -0.02 -0.15
N SER A 49 11.67 0.87 -1.13
CA SER A 49 11.10 0.57 -2.46
C SER A 49 12.11 0.73 -3.60
N THR A 50 13.38 1.02 -3.30
CA THR A 50 14.42 1.16 -4.34
C THR A 50 15.05 -0.19 -4.69
N PHE A 51 15.47 -0.32 -5.96
CA PHE A 51 16.39 -1.36 -6.42
C PHE A 51 17.15 -0.83 -7.64
N GLU A 52 18.44 -1.18 -7.77
CA GLU A 52 19.31 -0.72 -8.85
C GLU A 52 18.72 -1.06 -10.23
N GLY A 53 18.70 -0.07 -11.13
CA GLY A 53 18.18 -0.22 -12.49
C GLY A 53 16.66 -0.23 -12.61
N TRP A 54 15.91 0.01 -11.52
CA TRP A 54 14.45 -0.02 -11.50
C TRP A 54 13.78 1.28 -11.07
N SER A 55 14.53 2.28 -10.62
CA SER A 55 13.94 3.59 -10.38
C SER A 55 13.84 4.37 -11.69
N ASN A 56 12.82 5.22 -11.80
CA ASN A 56 12.54 5.97 -13.04
C ASN A 56 13.69 6.88 -13.49
N ARG A 57 14.60 7.26 -12.58
CA ARG A 57 15.76 8.10 -12.87
C ARG A 57 17.07 7.35 -13.06
N ASP A 58 17.15 6.13 -12.60
CA ASP A 58 18.32 5.26 -12.91
C ASP A 58 18.37 4.94 -14.41
N MET A 59 17.20 4.98 -15.09
CA MET A 59 17.08 4.75 -16.53
C MET A 59 17.59 5.94 -17.37
N GLU A 60 17.70 7.15 -16.82
CA GLU A 60 18.19 8.35 -17.52
C GLU A 60 19.70 8.63 -17.33
N GLY A 61 20.48 7.65 -16.85
CA GLY A 61 21.93 7.73 -16.88
C GLY A 61 22.55 8.50 -15.71
N ASN A 62 22.01 8.39 -14.50
CA ASN A 62 22.73 8.81 -13.30
C ASN A 62 23.79 7.76 -12.94
N PRO A 63 25.10 7.97 -13.24
CA PRO A 63 26.13 6.94 -13.10
C PRO A 63 26.48 6.61 -11.64
N ASN A 64 25.85 7.24 -10.66
CA ASN A 64 26.31 7.20 -9.27
C ASN A 64 25.34 6.55 -8.29
N ASN A 65 24.16 6.08 -8.69
CA ASN A 65 23.19 5.32 -7.85
C ASN A 65 23.06 5.75 -6.37
N TYR A 66 23.29 7.04 -6.05
CA TYR A 66 23.26 7.54 -4.67
C TYR A 66 21.88 7.45 -4.03
N PHE A 67 20.84 7.24 -4.82
CA PHE A 67 19.46 7.21 -4.35
C PHE A 67 18.83 5.81 -4.36
N VAL A 68 19.65 4.79 -4.41
CA VAL A 68 19.23 3.39 -4.39
C VAL A 68 19.84 2.71 -3.17
N TYR A 69 19.05 1.96 -2.43
CA TYR A 69 19.52 1.21 -1.27
C TYR A 69 19.89 -0.23 -1.65
N TYR A 70 19.02 -0.93 -2.33
CA TYR A 70 19.23 -2.31 -2.70
C TYR A 70 19.87 -2.44 -4.09
N PRO A 71 20.78 -3.38 -4.30
CA PRO A 71 21.24 -4.43 -3.38
C PRO A 71 22.50 -4.09 -2.59
N HIS A 72 23.04 -2.86 -2.65
CA HIS A 72 24.44 -2.59 -2.30
C HIS A 72 24.65 -1.96 -0.92
N MET A 73 23.61 -1.43 -0.29
CA MET A 73 23.78 -0.74 0.99
C MET A 73 23.40 -1.63 2.18
N GLY A 74 24.13 -1.47 3.28
CA GLY A 74 23.90 -2.24 4.51
C GLY A 74 24.20 -3.74 4.39
N ASN A 75 23.79 -4.51 5.38
CA ASN A 75 23.90 -5.97 5.39
C ASN A 75 22.61 -6.59 4.85
N THR A 76 22.29 -6.31 3.58
CA THR A 76 21.03 -6.78 2.99
C THR A 76 21.14 -8.18 2.38
N ASP A 77 20.08 -8.97 2.53
CA ASP A 77 19.86 -10.23 1.82
C ASP A 77 18.94 -10.07 0.59
N VAL A 78 18.45 -8.83 0.34
CA VAL A 78 17.69 -8.45 -0.85
C VAL A 78 18.66 -8.15 -1.99
N THR A 79 19.19 -9.21 -2.58
CA THR A 79 20.29 -9.19 -3.55
C THR A 79 19.86 -9.21 -5.02
N SER A 80 18.57 -9.32 -5.28
CA SER A 80 17.97 -9.26 -6.62
C SER A 80 16.60 -8.60 -6.57
N VAL A 81 16.15 -8.04 -7.69
CA VAL A 81 14.88 -7.31 -7.77
C VAL A 81 13.67 -8.18 -7.42
N GLU A 82 13.72 -9.47 -7.74
CA GLU A 82 12.69 -10.45 -7.45
C GLU A 82 12.42 -10.61 -5.95
N LYS A 83 13.35 -10.14 -5.11
CA LYS A 83 13.23 -10.15 -3.65
C LYS A 83 12.60 -8.88 -3.09
N THR A 84 12.29 -7.88 -3.90
CA THR A 84 11.62 -6.66 -3.44
C THR A 84 10.13 -6.87 -3.31
N TRP A 85 9.50 -6.20 -2.34
CA TRP A 85 8.07 -6.35 -2.06
C TRP A 85 7.19 -5.98 -3.24
N TRP A 86 7.54 -4.92 -3.96
CA TRP A 86 6.77 -4.41 -5.09
C TRP A 86 6.94 -5.27 -6.34
N TYR A 87 8.14 -5.84 -6.57
CA TYR A 87 8.32 -6.77 -7.68
C TYR A 87 7.48 -8.03 -7.46
N MET A 88 7.55 -8.62 -6.26
CA MET A 88 6.71 -9.77 -5.89
C MET A 88 5.21 -9.48 -6.02
N LEU A 89 4.78 -8.25 -5.66
CA LEU A 89 3.39 -7.80 -5.84
C LEU A 89 3.02 -7.78 -7.32
N CYS A 90 3.86 -7.17 -8.17
CA CYS A 90 3.61 -7.04 -9.61
C CYS A 90 3.85 -8.33 -10.41
N GLN A 91 4.28 -9.44 -9.77
CA GLN A 91 4.25 -10.78 -10.34
C GLN A 91 2.93 -11.51 -10.09
N LYS A 92 2.01 -10.95 -9.32
CA LYS A 92 0.66 -11.47 -9.20
C LYS A 92 -0.11 -11.17 -10.48
N PRO A 93 -0.95 -12.10 -10.97
CA PRO A 93 -1.64 -11.94 -12.26
C PRO A 93 -2.57 -10.71 -12.32
N GLU A 94 -2.93 -10.16 -11.18
CA GLU A 94 -3.80 -9.00 -11.05
C GLU A 94 -3.08 -7.66 -11.23
N PHE A 95 -1.75 -7.62 -11.16
CA PHE A 95 -0.99 -6.37 -11.11
C PHE A 95 0.19 -6.36 -12.05
N GLU A 96 0.47 -5.19 -12.64
CA GLU A 96 1.70 -4.91 -13.37
C GLU A 96 2.35 -3.62 -12.86
N LEU A 97 3.67 -3.54 -12.90
CA LEU A 97 4.40 -2.32 -12.52
C LEU A 97 4.29 -1.29 -13.64
N GLU A 98 3.73 -0.13 -13.34
CA GLU A 98 3.78 1.03 -14.24
C GLU A 98 5.08 1.80 -14.01
N ILE A 99 5.30 2.32 -12.81
CA ILE A 99 6.51 3.08 -12.46
C ILE A 99 6.90 2.86 -10.99
N SER A 100 8.21 2.66 -10.74
CA SER A 100 8.81 2.80 -9.41
C SER A 100 9.45 4.18 -9.28
N ASN A 101 8.73 5.12 -8.70
CA ASN A 101 9.20 6.47 -8.38
C ASN A 101 9.72 6.52 -6.94
N SER A 102 10.82 5.82 -6.67
CA SER A 102 11.36 5.64 -5.32
C SER A 102 12.81 6.11 -5.24
N TYR A 103 13.15 6.81 -4.14
CA TYR A 103 14.48 7.36 -3.91
C TYR A 103 14.92 7.10 -2.47
N SER A 104 16.09 6.49 -2.29
CA SER A 104 16.68 6.27 -0.98
C SER A 104 16.95 7.59 -0.27
N GLY A 105 16.62 7.66 1.02
CA GLY A 105 16.78 8.87 1.83
C GLY A 105 15.73 9.95 1.60
N SER A 106 14.82 9.82 0.62
CA SER A 106 13.84 10.87 0.37
C SER A 106 12.82 11.02 1.50
N VAL A 107 12.41 12.25 1.71
CA VAL A 107 11.45 12.70 2.73
C VAL A 107 10.13 13.12 2.09
N VAL A 108 9.04 13.08 2.83
CA VAL A 108 7.76 13.61 2.37
C VAL A 108 7.77 15.12 2.37
N SER A 109 8.32 15.74 3.42
CA SER A 109 8.45 17.18 3.57
C SER A 109 9.53 17.79 2.66
N ASN A 110 9.69 19.11 2.72
CA ASN A 110 10.81 19.82 2.11
C ASN A 110 11.99 20.02 3.08
N THR A 111 12.00 19.28 4.20
CA THR A 111 13.09 19.31 5.17
C THR A 111 13.76 17.95 5.28
N HIS A 112 15.02 17.91 4.92
CA HIS A 112 15.86 16.71 5.03
C HIS A 112 16.69 16.73 6.31
N TYR A 113 17.53 15.69 6.52
CA TYR A 113 18.44 15.62 7.67
C TYR A 113 19.21 16.92 7.89
N ASN A 114 19.44 17.28 9.14
CA ASN A 114 20.10 18.53 9.54
C ASN A 114 19.37 19.81 9.06
N GLY A 115 18.08 19.75 8.81
CA GLY A 115 17.28 20.88 8.37
C GLY A 115 17.55 21.33 6.94
N ILE A 116 18.21 20.52 6.12
CA ILE A 116 18.50 20.85 4.72
C ILE A 116 17.18 21.02 3.96
N ASP A 117 17.11 22.14 3.22
CA ASP A 117 15.98 22.39 2.32
C ASP A 117 16.11 21.62 1.01
N VAL A 118 15.12 20.79 0.73
CA VAL A 118 15.04 19.98 -0.49
C VAL A 118 13.89 20.39 -1.40
N THR A 119 13.38 21.61 -1.22
CA THR A 119 12.34 22.19 -2.10
C THR A 119 12.79 22.15 -3.55
N GLY A 120 11.92 21.66 -4.44
CA GLY A 120 12.20 21.57 -5.88
C GLY A 120 13.17 20.45 -6.27
N THR A 121 13.57 19.59 -5.35
CA THR A 121 14.40 18.41 -5.64
C THR A 121 13.56 17.12 -5.53
N ASP A 122 14.04 16.03 -6.14
CA ASP A 122 13.38 14.73 -6.07
C ASP A 122 13.53 14.04 -4.72
N LEU A 123 14.31 14.60 -3.82
CA LEU A 123 14.40 14.14 -2.42
C LEU A 123 13.13 14.47 -1.61
N SER A 124 12.22 15.30 -2.12
CA SER A 124 10.90 15.48 -1.50
C SER A 124 9.81 14.79 -2.34
N PHE A 125 8.98 13.97 -1.71
CA PHE A 125 7.83 13.32 -2.36
C PHE A 125 6.87 14.34 -2.97
N THR A 126 6.70 15.51 -2.34
CA THR A 126 5.81 16.57 -2.85
C THR A 126 6.23 17.12 -4.22
N ASN A 127 7.47 16.91 -4.63
CA ASN A 127 8.01 17.35 -5.93
C ASN A 127 7.93 16.26 -7.01
N ARG A 128 7.53 15.05 -6.64
CA ARG A 128 7.47 13.88 -7.54
C ARG A 128 6.03 13.50 -7.94
N VAL A 129 5.17 14.50 -8.07
CA VAL A 129 3.78 14.36 -8.52
C VAL A 129 3.56 15.20 -9.77
N GLY A 130 2.86 14.64 -10.76
CA GLY A 130 2.63 15.29 -12.04
C GLY A 130 3.84 15.17 -12.97
N THR A 131 4.05 16.19 -13.83
CA THR A 131 5.02 16.13 -14.92
C THR A 131 6.31 16.86 -14.55
N ASN A 132 7.44 16.24 -14.80
CA ASN A 132 8.76 16.85 -14.61
C ASN A 132 9.08 17.92 -15.69
N SER A 133 10.23 18.59 -15.56
CA SER A 133 10.69 19.62 -16.50
C SER A 133 10.87 19.15 -17.95
N ASN A 134 10.99 17.85 -18.18
CA ASN A 134 11.14 17.24 -19.50
C ASN A 134 9.81 16.77 -20.10
N GLY A 135 8.68 17.04 -19.44
CA GLY A 135 7.36 16.63 -19.90
C GLY A 135 7.02 15.16 -19.60
N ILE A 136 7.83 14.48 -18.77
CA ILE A 136 7.61 13.08 -18.40
C ILE A 136 6.84 13.06 -17.06
N ASP A 137 5.75 12.30 -17.01
CA ASP A 137 5.00 12.11 -15.78
C ASP A 137 5.80 11.23 -14.79
N TYR A 138 5.83 11.66 -13.52
CA TYR A 138 6.59 10.95 -12.48
C TYR A 138 6.02 9.57 -12.15
N ASN A 139 4.74 9.37 -12.37
CA ASN A 139 4.03 8.15 -11.95
C ASN A 139 3.28 7.47 -13.11
N GLY A 140 3.38 7.99 -14.34
CA GLY A 140 2.75 7.42 -15.54
C GLY A 140 1.23 7.54 -15.53
N SER A 141 0.56 6.47 -15.93
CA SER A 141 -0.91 6.37 -15.99
C SER A 141 -1.38 5.16 -15.16
N PRO A 142 -1.23 5.20 -13.84
CA PRO A 142 -1.54 4.07 -12.97
C PRO A 142 -3.04 3.93 -12.68
N ASP A 143 -3.49 2.70 -12.44
CA ASP A 143 -4.77 2.40 -11.81
C ASP A 143 -4.67 2.45 -10.27
N ILE A 144 -3.47 2.17 -9.75
CA ILE A 144 -3.17 2.18 -8.31
C ILE A 144 -1.88 2.95 -8.04
N ILE A 145 -1.90 3.82 -7.04
CA ILE A 145 -0.70 4.49 -6.51
C ILE A 145 -0.46 4.03 -5.07
N LEU A 146 0.74 3.51 -4.80
CA LEU A 146 1.20 3.13 -3.47
C LEU A 146 2.19 4.17 -2.96
N VAL A 147 1.84 4.85 -1.87
CA VAL A 147 2.71 5.82 -1.19
C VAL A 147 3.35 5.15 0.01
N PHE A 148 4.69 5.01 0.01
CA PHE A 148 5.41 4.36 1.09
C PHE A 148 6.60 5.22 1.54
N GLY A 149 6.37 6.09 2.52
CA GLY A 149 7.38 7.03 3.01
C GLY A 149 7.06 7.62 4.38
N GLY A 150 7.83 8.66 4.76
CA GLY A 150 7.76 9.33 6.04
C GLY A 150 8.74 8.78 7.09
N THR A 151 9.40 7.66 6.82
CA THR A 151 10.42 7.10 7.71
C THR A 151 11.62 8.05 7.83
N ASN A 152 12.06 8.62 6.70
CA ASN A 152 13.17 9.59 6.70
C ASN A 152 12.80 10.92 7.37
N ASP A 153 11.56 11.40 7.24
CA ASP A 153 11.09 12.57 7.99
C ASP A 153 11.15 12.32 9.50
N CYS A 154 10.73 11.13 9.94
CA CYS A 154 10.79 10.74 11.34
C CYS A 154 12.24 10.67 11.87
N TRP A 155 13.16 10.09 11.09
CA TRP A 155 14.57 9.97 11.47
C TRP A 155 15.33 11.30 11.38
N ALA A 156 14.92 12.19 10.49
CA ALA A 156 15.43 13.55 10.39
C ALA A 156 14.80 14.49 11.43
N GLU A 157 13.91 13.97 12.30
CA GLU A 157 13.21 14.74 13.34
C GLU A 157 12.47 15.97 12.80
N VAL A 158 11.93 15.85 11.58
CA VAL A 158 11.15 16.93 10.95
C VAL A 158 9.97 17.30 11.83
N GLU A 159 9.75 18.58 12.07
CA GLU A 159 8.59 19.04 12.83
C GLU A 159 7.29 18.53 12.22
N LEU A 160 6.37 18.06 13.06
CA LEU A 160 5.07 17.56 12.60
C LEU A 160 4.22 18.68 11.97
N GLY A 161 4.29 19.90 12.49
CA GLY A 161 3.47 21.03 12.07
C GLY A 161 1.97 20.85 12.35
N ASP A 162 1.18 21.80 11.90
CA ASP A 162 -0.28 21.76 12.02
C ASP A 162 -0.93 20.91 10.91
N TYR A 163 -2.21 20.55 11.09
CA TYR A 163 -2.99 19.91 10.03
C TYR A 163 -3.51 20.96 9.04
N VAL A 164 -2.73 21.26 8.00
CA VAL A 164 -3.08 22.18 6.93
C VAL A 164 -3.42 21.38 5.68
N HIS A 165 -4.64 21.55 5.13
CA HIS A 165 -5.14 20.73 4.01
C HIS A 165 -5.33 21.50 2.70
N LYS A 166 -5.02 22.80 2.68
CA LYS A 166 -5.07 23.66 1.49
C LYS A 166 -4.25 24.94 1.69
N ASN A 167 -3.92 25.63 0.59
CA ASN A 167 -3.19 26.92 0.61
C ASN A 167 -1.87 26.86 1.38
N TRP A 168 -1.13 25.78 1.19
CA TRP A 168 0.15 25.55 1.87
C TRP A 168 1.16 26.63 1.56
N SER A 169 1.73 27.23 2.58
CA SER A 169 2.88 28.11 2.49
C SER A 169 4.18 27.31 2.34
N TYR A 170 5.25 28.00 1.97
CA TYR A 170 6.59 27.39 1.98
C TYR A 170 6.96 26.83 3.37
N ALA A 171 6.64 27.57 4.44
CA ALA A 171 6.91 27.13 5.80
C ALA A 171 6.12 25.86 6.19
N ASP A 172 4.87 25.77 5.76
CA ASP A 172 4.04 24.57 5.99
C ASP A 172 4.71 23.33 5.38
N LEU A 173 5.20 23.43 4.15
CA LEU A 173 5.79 22.28 3.45
C LEU A 173 7.14 21.82 4.03
N ARG A 174 7.72 22.58 4.93
CA ARG A 174 8.88 22.16 5.72
C ARG A 174 8.50 21.31 6.93
N CYS A 175 7.23 21.19 7.23
CA CYS A 175 6.68 20.34 8.28
C CYS A 175 6.00 19.10 7.67
N PHE A 176 6.02 17.98 8.42
CA PHE A 176 5.56 16.68 7.92
C PHE A 176 4.06 16.65 7.55
N ARG A 177 3.17 17.06 8.48
CA ARG A 177 1.71 16.95 8.28
C ARG A 177 1.19 17.76 7.09
N PRO A 178 1.58 19.04 6.92
CA PRO A 178 1.17 19.81 5.76
C PRO A 178 1.74 19.26 4.45
N ALA A 179 3.01 18.81 4.45
CA ALA A 179 3.64 18.24 3.27
C ALA A 179 2.97 16.92 2.86
N PHE A 180 2.69 16.04 3.83
CA PHE A 180 1.97 14.80 3.55
C PHE A 180 0.54 15.06 3.05
N SER A 181 -0.15 16.05 3.64
CA SER A 181 -1.46 16.51 3.18
C SER A 181 -1.39 17.03 1.73
N LYS A 182 -0.39 17.85 1.40
CA LYS A 182 -0.17 18.32 0.03
C LYS A 182 0.09 17.18 -0.95
N LEU A 183 0.93 16.23 -0.57
CA LEU A 183 1.25 15.05 -1.39
C LEU A 183 -0.04 14.32 -1.79
N LEU A 184 -0.87 13.93 -0.81
CA LEU A 184 -2.11 13.20 -1.07
C LEU A 184 -3.12 14.02 -1.89
N ALA A 185 -3.27 15.31 -1.61
CA ALA A 185 -4.11 16.21 -2.40
C ALA A 185 -3.64 16.32 -3.85
N SER A 186 -2.31 16.44 -4.05
CA SER A 186 -1.72 16.53 -5.39
C SER A 186 -1.93 15.24 -6.18
N LEU A 187 -1.75 14.08 -5.55
CA LEU A 187 -2.00 12.78 -6.18
C LEU A 187 -3.46 12.63 -6.61
N LYS A 188 -4.41 12.95 -5.74
CA LYS A 188 -5.85 12.92 -6.09
C LYS A 188 -6.20 13.89 -7.24
N THR A 189 -5.48 15.00 -7.37
CA THR A 189 -5.73 15.98 -8.42
C THR A 189 -5.13 15.56 -9.76
N HIS A 190 -3.92 15.01 -9.76
CA HIS A 190 -3.22 14.64 -10.99
C HIS A 190 -3.64 13.25 -11.52
N TYR A 191 -4.05 12.35 -10.63
CA TYR A 191 -4.46 10.99 -10.96
C TYR A 191 -5.87 10.71 -10.44
N PRO A 192 -6.90 11.40 -10.96
CA PRO A 192 -8.27 11.35 -10.40
C PRO A 192 -8.91 9.96 -10.50
N ASP A 193 -8.48 9.15 -11.47
CA ASP A 193 -9.01 7.82 -11.71
C ASP A 193 -8.22 6.72 -10.97
N ALA A 194 -7.05 7.05 -10.40
CA ALA A 194 -6.24 6.09 -9.66
C ALA A 194 -6.73 5.89 -8.22
N ILE A 195 -6.71 4.64 -7.76
CA ILE A 195 -6.93 4.32 -6.36
C ILE A 195 -5.61 4.54 -5.61
N ILE A 196 -5.63 5.42 -4.60
CA ILE A 196 -4.43 5.76 -3.84
C ILE A 196 -4.47 5.01 -2.50
N TYR A 197 -3.36 4.36 -2.16
CA TYR A 197 -3.12 3.76 -0.85
C TYR A 197 -1.87 4.36 -0.23
N ASN A 198 -1.89 4.54 1.07
CA ASN A 198 -0.68 4.78 1.83
C ASN A 198 -0.23 3.50 2.54
N ILE A 199 1.07 3.27 2.63
CA ILE A 199 1.67 2.20 3.40
C ILE A 199 2.43 2.82 4.56
N THR A 200 2.07 2.45 5.78
CA THR A 200 2.72 2.93 7.01
C THR A 200 3.60 1.84 7.59
N ASN A 201 4.90 2.13 7.67
CA ASN A 201 5.84 1.30 8.38
C ASN A 201 5.83 1.68 9.85
N SER A 202 5.07 0.96 10.68
CA SER A 202 5.12 1.15 12.13
C SER A 202 6.41 0.56 12.72
N GLY A 203 7.10 1.33 13.58
CA GLY A 203 8.17 0.80 14.41
C GLY A 203 7.58 -0.07 15.52
N THR A 204 8.19 -1.21 15.77
CA THR A 204 7.99 -2.00 17.00
C THR A 204 9.09 -1.63 18.00
N ASP A 205 8.88 -1.95 19.27
CA ASP A 205 9.89 -1.66 20.32
C ASP A 205 11.26 -2.26 19.93
N GLY A 206 12.26 -1.38 19.79
CA GLY A 206 13.62 -1.76 19.41
C GLY A 206 13.91 -1.90 17.92
N VAL A 207 12.91 -1.74 17.04
CA VAL A 207 13.10 -1.75 15.58
C VAL A 207 12.86 -0.34 15.03
N PRO A 208 13.82 0.25 14.30
CA PRO A 208 13.64 1.56 13.70
C PRO A 208 12.42 1.61 12.77
N GLY A 209 11.64 2.65 12.90
CA GLY A 209 10.44 2.90 12.10
C GLY A 209 9.81 4.22 12.49
N LEU A 210 8.58 4.43 12.06
CA LEU A 210 7.82 5.62 12.42
C LEU A 210 7.45 5.63 13.90
N THR A 211 7.67 6.76 14.57
CA THR A 211 7.14 6.94 15.92
C THR A 211 5.61 6.99 15.92
N LYS A 212 5.01 6.72 17.10
CA LYS A 212 3.53 6.76 17.25
C LYS A 212 2.91 8.09 16.80
N SER A 213 3.63 9.21 16.98
CA SER A 213 3.14 10.54 16.59
C SER A 213 3.10 10.72 15.07
N TYR A 214 4.10 10.20 14.34
CA TYR A 214 4.11 10.20 12.88
C TYR A 214 3.05 9.26 12.32
N ALA A 215 2.99 8.01 12.78
CA ALA A 215 1.99 7.04 12.35
C ALA A 215 0.55 7.57 12.56
N LYS A 216 0.27 8.16 13.73
CA LYS A 216 -1.02 8.81 14.00
C LYS A 216 -1.29 10.00 13.08
N SER A 217 -0.26 10.76 12.71
CA SER A 217 -0.40 11.88 11.79
C SER A 217 -0.72 11.42 10.38
N ILE A 218 -0.05 10.36 9.90
CA ILE A 218 -0.35 9.71 8.62
C ILE A 218 -1.81 9.25 8.59
N GLN A 219 -2.23 8.46 9.59
CA GLN A 219 -3.60 7.97 9.65
C GLN A 219 -4.62 9.11 9.56
N LYS A 220 -4.44 10.16 10.35
CA LYS A 220 -5.38 11.30 10.37
C LYS A 220 -5.43 12.07 9.06
N VAL A 221 -4.31 12.19 8.33
CA VAL A 221 -4.29 12.82 7.01
C VAL A 221 -4.92 11.90 5.97
N CYS A 222 -4.67 10.59 6.02
CA CYS A 222 -5.33 9.61 5.17
C CYS A 222 -6.85 9.62 5.34
N ASP A 223 -7.33 9.64 6.60
CA ASP A 223 -8.76 9.74 6.93
C ASP A 223 -9.40 11.00 6.32
N TYR A 224 -8.69 12.14 6.35
CA TYR A 224 -9.20 13.40 5.78
C TYR A 224 -9.41 13.31 4.26
N TYR A 225 -8.54 12.57 3.56
CA TYR A 225 -8.62 12.42 2.10
C TYR A 225 -9.36 11.16 1.64
N ASP A 226 -9.91 10.38 2.56
CA ASP A 226 -10.54 9.08 2.27
C ASP A 226 -9.58 8.14 1.52
N ILE A 227 -8.36 8.02 2.06
CA ILE A 227 -7.31 7.16 1.52
C ILE A 227 -7.07 6.01 2.51
N THR A 228 -7.13 4.79 2.01
CA THR A 228 -6.82 3.61 2.83
C THR A 228 -5.35 3.61 3.23
N ASN A 229 -5.10 3.52 4.53
CA ASN A 229 -3.76 3.40 5.11
C ASN A 229 -3.48 1.95 5.51
N ILE A 230 -2.52 1.32 4.84
CA ILE A 230 -2.07 -0.04 5.12
C ILE A 230 -1.00 0.04 6.20
N VAL A 231 -1.34 -0.32 7.43
CA VAL A 231 -0.40 -0.34 8.54
C VAL A 231 0.29 -1.70 8.59
N LEU A 232 1.58 -1.70 8.31
CA LEU A 232 2.39 -2.91 8.29
C LEU A 232 2.70 -3.41 9.70
N GLU A 233 2.65 -4.72 9.90
CA GLU A 233 2.95 -5.38 11.15
C GLU A 233 4.08 -6.40 10.99
N ASP A 234 4.92 -6.52 12.02
CA ASP A 234 5.97 -7.54 12.15
C ASP A 234 6.93 -7.61 10.94
N ILE A 235 7.39 -6.52 10.42
CA ILE A 235 8.34 -6.49 9.31
C ILE A 235 9.76 -6.71 9.84
N GLU A 236 10.37 -7.83 9.46
CA GLU A 236 11.76 -8.12 9.78
C GLU A 236 12.72 -7.17 9.06
N LYS A 237 13.71 -6.66 9.80
CA LYS A 237 14.68 -5.67 9.31
C LYS A 237 16.10 -5.97 9.78
N THR A 238 17.06 -5.61 8.94
CA THR A 238 18.48 -5.51 9.27
C THR A 238 18.94 -4.11 8.90
N ASP A 239 19.74 -3.47 9.74
CA ASP A 239 20.20 -2.08 9.54
C ASP A 239 19.04 -1.12 9.21
N ALA A 240 17.92 -1.28 9.94
CA ALA A 240 16.69 -0.52 9.79
C ALA A 240 15.91 -0.73 8.47
N HIS A 241 16.39 -1.57 7.57
CA HIS A 241 15.77 -1.85 6.28
C HIS A 241 15.18 -3.27 6.24
N PRO A 242 14.07 -3.50 5.53
CA PRO A 242 13.47 -4.82 5.39
C PRO A 242 14.46 -5.85 4.84
N THR A 243 14.51 -7.02 5.50
CA THR A 243 15.14 -8.24 4.96
C THR A 243 14.28 -8.83 3.85
N TYR A 244 14.75 -9.87 3.17
CA TYR A 244 13.90 -10.57 2.20
C TYR A 244 12.62 -11.11 2.84
N ALA A 245 12.69 -11.67 4.05
CA ALA A 245 11.50 -12.08 4.80
C ALA A 245 10.59 -10.90 5.11
N GLY A 246 11.14 -9.73 5.47
CA GLY A 246 10.39 -8.49 5.63
C GLY A 246 9.72 -8.03 4.33
N MET A 247 10.42 -8.11 3.20
CA MET A 247 9.87 -7.77 1.88
C MET A 247 8.70 -8.69 1.49
N GLN A 248 8.81 -10.00 1.75
CA GLN A 248 7.72 -10.95 1.53
C GLN A 248 6.48 -10.56 2.35
N LYS A 249 6.68 -10.24 3.62
CA LYS A 249 5.59 -9.87 4.52
C LYS A 249 4.92 -8.54 4.14
N ILE A 250 5.69 -7.56 3.66
CA ILE A 250 5.15 -6.33 3.07
C ILE A 250 4.27 -6.66 1.86
N CYS A 251 4.80 -7.46 0.92
CA CYS A 251 4.04 -7.88 -0.26
C CYS A 251 2.71 -8.56 0.12
N GLU A 252 2.72 -9.51 1.05
CA GLU A 252 1.53 -10.24 1.49
C GLU A 252 0.46 -9.31 2.08
N GLN A 253 0.87 -8.41 2.97
CA GLN A 253 -0.06 -7.48 3.63
C GLN A 253 -0.65 -6.48 2.63
N VAL A 254 0.18 -5.91 1.75
CA VAL A 254 -0.28 -5.00 0.69
C VAL A 254 -1.21 -5.72 -0.27
N TYR A 255 -0.83 -6.90 -0.78
CA TYR A 255 -1.63 -7.70 -1.70
C TYR A 255 -3.02 -8.02 -1.13
N SER A 256 -3.08 -8.41 0.14
CA SER A 256 -4.35 -8.73 0.81
C SER A 256 -5.33 -7.55 0.79
N VAL A 257 -4.84 -6.34 1.08
CA VAL A 257 -5.68 -5.13 1.08
C VAL A 257 -6.10 -4.74 -0.33
N LEU A 258 -5.16 -4.68 -1.29
CA LEU A 258 -5.46 -4.30 -2.67
C LEU A 258 -6.52 -5.23 -3.26
N ARG A 259 -6.32 -6.53 -3.13
CA ARG A 259 -7.24 -7.53 -3.66
C ARG A 259 -8.64 -7.39 -3.08
N SER A 260 -8.76 -7.18 -1.78
CA SER A 260 -10.08 -7.03 -1.13
C SER A 260 -10.83 -5.78 -1.60
N THR A 261 -10.12 -4.66 -1.80
CA THR A 261 -10.73 -3.40 -2.24
C THR A 261 -11.20 -3.49 -3.69
N VAL A 262 -10.36 -3.97 -4.61
CA VAL A 262 -10.75 -4.09 -6.03
C VAL A 262 -11.94 -5.02 -6.19
N LEU A 263 -11.97 -6.15 -5.47
CA LEU A 263 -13.10 -7.06 -5.46
C LEU A 263 -14.39 -6.44 -4.90
N SER A 264 -14.31 -5.42 -4.05
CA SER A 264 -15.47 -4.69 -3.54
C SER A 264 -16.03 -3.67 -4.53
N VAL A 265 -15.17 -3.12 -5.41
CA VAL A 265 -15.56 -2.10 -6.41
C VAL A 265 -16.07 -2.76 -7.69
N ALA A 266 -15.64 -3.99 -7.98
CA ALA A 266 -16.05 -4.76 -9.18
C ALA A 266 -17.44 -5.39 -9.07
N LYS A 267 -18.16 -5.19 -7.97
CA LYS A 267 -19.56 -5.62 -7.75
C LYS A 267 -20.52 -4.50 -8.13
#